data_f926aa10eb7eb45c708f824d719cf7b8
#
_entry.id   f926aa10eb7eb45c708f824d719cf7b8
#
_cell.length_a   1.000
_cell.length_b   1.000
_cell.length_c   1.000
_cell.angle_alpha   90.00
_cell.angle_beta   90.00
_cell.angle_gamma   90.00
#
_symmetry.space_group_name_H-M   'P 1'
#
loop_
_entity.id
_entity.type
_entity.pdbx_description
1 polymer ?
#
loop_
_entity_poly.entity_id
_entity_poly.type
_entity_poly.pdbx_seq_one_letter_code
_entity_poly.pdbx_strand_id
1 'polypeptide(L)'
;LTLAETASVFGEMLTFRKMLEKAENDAERKVLLAGKVEDMINTVVRQIAFYDFECKLHDARRSQGELTPDDINALWMSVQAESLGPDFEFMEGYETFWAYIPHFVHSPFYVYAYAFGDGLVNALYAVYEESGAGFEDKYFELLAAGGSKHHSALLAPFGLDATDPGFWAKGLGMIEGMIAELEAME
;
A
#
# COMPACT_ATOMS: atom_id res chain seq x y z
N LEU A 1 -4.45 13.66 -4.73
CA LEU A 1 -3.48 13.02 -3.84
C LEU A 1 -3.61 11.50 -3.91
N THR A 2 -4.81 10.96 -3.64
CA THR A 2 -5.09 9.51 -3.60
C THR A 2 -4.83 8.76 -4.90
N LEU A 3 -4.83 9.42 -6.05
CA LEU A 3 -4.59 8.81 -7.37
C LEU A 3 -3.18 9.11 -7.92
N ALA A 4 -2.31 9.73 -7.15
CA ALA A 4 -1.00 10.18 -7.62
C ALA A 4 -0.10 9.01 -8.09
N GLU A 5 -0.18 7.88 -7.39
CA GLU A 5 0.66 6.70 -7.64
C GLU A 5 0.04 5.69 -8.63
N THR A 6 -1.18 5.94 -9.14
CA THR A 6 -1.93 4.94 -9.94
C THR A 6 -1.17 4.50 -11.19
N ALA A 7 -0.56 5.45 -11.93
CA ALA A 7 0.12 5.12 -13.18
C ALA A 7 1.40 4.33 -12.96
N SER A 8 2.21 4.72 -11.96
CA SER A 8 3.49 4.06 -11.66
C SER A 8 3.27 2.64 -11.15
N VAL A 9 2.38 2.46 -10.18
CA VAL A 9 2.11 1.15 -9.55
C VAL A 9 1.41 0.21 -10.54
N PHE A 10 0.52 0.70 -11.41
CA PHE A 10 -0.11 -0.14 -12.44
C PHE A 10 0.91 -0.62 -13.49
N GLY A 11 1.80 0.26 -13.95
CA GLY A 11 2.90 -0.10 -14.86
C GLY A 11 3.87 -1.09 -14.24
N GLU A 12 4.16 -0.93 -12.96
CA GLU A 12 4.96 -1.87 -12.17
C GLU A 12 4.29 -3.26 -12.09
N MET A 13 2.98 -3.31 -11.81
CA MET A 13 2.24 -4.57 -11.77
C MET A 13 2.26 -5.31 -13.11
N LEU A 14 2.03 -4.60 -14.23
CA LEU A 14 2.11 -5.18 -15.57
C LEU A 14 3.50 -5.74 -15.87
N THR A 15 4.53 -4.99 -15.48
CA THR A 15 5.94 -5.41 -15.67
C THR A 15 6.25 -6.64 -14.83
N PHE A 16 5.87 -6.65 -13.57
CA PHE A 16 6.05 -7.76 -12.66
C PHE A 16 5.39 -9.04 -13.17
N ARG A 17 4.12 -8.97 -13.60
CA ARG A 17 3.42 -10.11 -14.20
C ARG A 17 4.17 -10.64 -15.42
N LYS A 18 4.70 -9.74 -16.25
CA LYS A 18 5.48 -10.15 -17.43
C LYS A 18 6.81 -10.80 -17.08
N MET A 19 7.44 -10.37 -15.99
CA MET A 19 8.65 -11.02 -15.47
C MET A 19 8.34 -12.43 -14.95
N LEU A 20 7.24 -12.60 -14.19
CA LEU A 20 6.79 -13.91 -13.74
C LEU A 20 6.53 -14.91 -14.87
N GLU A 21 5.90 -14.44 -15.97
CA GLU A 21 5.67 -15.28 -17.15
C GLU A 21 6.97 -15.73 -17.84
N LYS A 22 8.04 -14.93 -17.72
CA LYS A 22 9.34 -15.17 -18.33
C LYS A 22 10.33 -15.86 -17.42
N ALA A 23 9.99 -16.11 -16.16
CA ALA A 23 10.85 -16.81 -15.22
C ALA A 23 11.23 -18.18 -15.77
N GLU A 24 12.53 -18.46 -15.83
CA GLU A 24 13.07 -19.67 -16.45
C GLU A 24 12.93 -20.92 -15.56
N ASN A 25 12.73 -20.72 -14.26
CA ASN A 25 12.63 -21.80 -13.28
C ASN A 25 11.95 -21.32 -11.99
N ASP A 26 11.58 -22.27 -11.12
CA ASP A 26 10.88 -22.02 -9.87
C ASP A 26 11.70 -21.17 -8.89
N ALA A 27 13.02 -21.28 -8.89
CA ALA A 27 13.87 -20.48 -8.00
C ALA A 27 13.82 -18.99 -8.37
N GLU A 28 13.88 -18.66 -9.65
CA GLU A 28 13.73 -17.31 -10.14
C GLU A 28 12.33 -16.78 -9.86
N ARG A 29 11.29 -17.59 -10.11
CA ARG A 29 9.89 -17.24 -9.81
C ARG A 29 9.69 -16.94 -8.33
N LYS A 30 10.26 -17.77 -7.44
CA LYS A 30 10.20 -17.58 -5.98
C LYS A 30 10.81 -16.26 -5.55
N VAL A 31 11.98 -15.89 -6.09
CA VAL A 31 12.65 -14.61 -5.79
C VAL A 31 11.80 -13.42 -6.22
N LEU A 32 11.22 -13.47 -7.42
CA LEU A 32 10.35 -12.41 -7.92
C LEU A 32 9.09 -12.23 -7.05
N LEU A 33 8.43 -13.33 -6.70
CA LEU A 33 7.24 -13.31 -5.84
C LEU A 33 7.57 -12.80 -4.43
N ALA A 34 8.64 -13.30 -3.82
CA ALA A 34 9.06 -12.89 -2.49
C ALA A 34 9.36 -11.38 -2.43
N GLY A 35 10.10 -10.86 -3.40
CA GLY A 35 10.38 -9.43 -3.51
C GLY A 35 9.10 -8.61 -3.66
N LYS A 36 8.15 -9.05 -4.49
CA LYS A 36 6.88 -8.34 -4.67
C LYS A 36 6.02 -8.35 -3.42
N VAL A 37 5.92 -9.47 -2.73
CA VAL A 37 5.18 -9.57 -1.45
C VAL A 37 5.80 -8.64 -0.39
N GLU A 38 7.12 -8.62 -0.27
CA GLU A 38 7.84 -7.72 0.64
C GLU A 38 7.53 -6.25 0.32
N ASP A 39 7.59 -5.86 -0.95
CA ASP A 39 7.26 -4.49 -1.40
C ASP A 39 5.81 -4.12 -1.07
N MET A 40 4.86 -5.01 -1.30
CA MET A 40 3.45 -4.77 -1.01
C MET A 40 3.17 -4.65 0.50
N ILE A 41 3.80 -5.48 1.33
CA ILE A 41 3.73 -5.35 2.79
C ILE A 41 4.29 -4.00 3.22
N ASN A 42 5.43 -3.58 2.68
CA ASN A 42 6.02 -2.28 2.97
C ASN A 42 5.16 -1.11 2.50
N THR A 43 4.49 -1.24 1.35
CA THR A 43 3.67 -0.18 0.77
C THR A 43 2.29 -0.10 1.41
N VAL A 44 1.70 -1.21 1.82
CA VAL A 44 0.35 -1.23 2.42
C VAL A 44 0.44 -1.21 3.94
N VAL A 45 0.97 -2.28 4.54
CA VAL A 45 0.91 -2.47 6.00
C VAL A 45 1.70 -1.39 6.74
N ARG A 46 2.96 -1.15 6.35
CA ARG A 46 3.79 -0.14 7.00
C ARG A 46 3.29 1.29 6.80
N GLN A 47 2.77 1.61 5.60
CA GLN A 47 2.28 2.97 5.37
C GLN A 47 0.98 3.27 6.12
N ILE A 48 0.13 2.26 6.32
CA ILE A 48 -1.04 2.37 7.20
C ILE A 48 -0.60 2.58 8.65
N ALA A 49 0.40 1.81 9.12
CA ALA A 49 0.96 2.00 10.45
C ALA A 49 1.56 3.39 10.65
N PHE A 50 2.25 3.92 9.65
CA PHE A 50 2.80 5.28 9.69
C PHE A 50 1.68 6.33 9.78
N TYR A 51 0.61 6.15 9.04
CA TYR A 51 -0.55 7.04 9.12
C TYR A 51 -1.23 6.98 10.50
N ASP A 52 -1.39 5.78 11.06
CA ASP A 52 -1.94 5.60 12.41
C ASP A 52 -1.06 6.25 13.48
N PHE A 53 0.26 6.11 13.35
CA PHE A 53 1.22 6.82 14.20
C PHE A 53 1.04 8.34 14.11
N GLU A 54 0.94 8.91 12.90
CA GLU A 54 0.69 10.35 12.74
C GLU A 54 -0.61 10.79 13.41
N CYS A 55 -1.70 10.04 13.24
CA CYS A 55 -2.97 10.32 13.89
C CYS A 55 -2.84 10.33 15.42
N LYS A 56 -2.29 9.25 15.99
CA LYS A 56 -2.08 9.10 17.44
C LYS A 56 -1.16 10.20 18.00
N LEU A 57 -0.07 10.52 17.30
CA LEU A 57 0.87 11.56 17.69
C LEU A 57 0.21 12.94 17.73
N HIS A 58 -0.50 13.31 16.67
CA HIS A 58 -1.15 14.61 16.58
C HIS A 58 -2.31 14.75 17.58
N ASP A 59 -3.05 13.68 17.84
CA ASP A 59 -4.13 13.69 18.84
C ASP A 59 -3.58 13.78 20.27
N ALA A 60 -2.51 13.05 20.56
CA ALA A 60 -1.82 13.18 21.85
C ALA A 60 -1.28 14.60 22.04
N ARG A 61 -0.64 15.19 21.02
CA ARG A 61 -0.13 16.56 21.06
C ARG A 61 -1.22 17.60 21.31
N ARG A 62 -2.40 17.43 20.72
CA ARG A 62 -3.55 18.35 20.91
C ARG A 62 -4.17 18.22 22.29
N SER A 63 -4.28 17.00 22.82
CA SER A 63 -4.98 16.73 24.09
C SER A 63 -4.09 16.91 25.33
N GLN A 64 -2.78 16.62 25.21
CA GLN A 64 -1.87 16.58 26.34
C GLN A 64 -0.85 17.74 26.36
N GLY A 65 -0.70 18.46 25.24
CA GLY A 65 0.31 19.49 25.10
C GLY A 65 1.62 18.96 24.52
N GLU A 66 2.75 19.50 24.94
CA GLU A 66 4.07 19.09 24.48
C GLU A 66 4.38 17.64 24.90
N LEU A 67 4.86 16.85 23.95
CA LEU A 67 5.27 15.46 24.17
C LEU A 67 6.79 15.39 24.26
N THR A 68 7.27 14.53 25.14
CA THR A 68 8.70 14.20 25.20
C THR A 68 9.10 13.22 24.11
N PRO A 69 10.39 13.11 23.73
CA PRO A 69 10.84 12.05 22.82
C PRO A 69 10.44 10.65 23.26
N ASP A 70 10.43 10.38 24.57
CA ASP A 70 10.04 9.07 25.11
C ASP A 70 8.54 8.78 24.91
N ASP A 71 7.68 9.81 25.02
CA ASP A 71 6.26 9.67 24.71
C ASP A 71 6.05 9.32 23.22
N ILE A 72 6.81 9.96 22.32
CA ILE A 72 6.74 9.73 20.87
C ILE A 72 7.27 8.32 20.55
N ASN A 73 8.39 7.93 21.15
CA ASN A 73 8.96 6.60 21.01
C ASN A 73 7.97 5.50 21.44
N ALA A 74 7.28 5.71 22.57
CA ALA A 74 6.28 4.77 23.05
C ALA A 74 5.08 4.63 22.08
N LEU A 75 4.59 5.75 21.52
CA LEU A 75 3.54 5.73 20.49
C LEU A 75 4.00 5.00 19.24
N TRP A 76 5.22 5.28 18.75
CA TRP A 76 5.80 4.61 17.60
C TRP A 76 5.87 3.09 17.82
N MET A 77 6.47 2.66 18.92
CA MET A 77 6.63 1.24 19.22
C MET A 77 5.29 0.52 19.36
N SER A 78 4.27 1.16 19.97
CA SER A 78 2.95 0.56 20.10
C SER A 78 2.30 0.29 18.75
N VAL A 79 2.42 1.23 17.81
CA VAL A 79 1.87 1.09 16.45
C VAL A 79 2.63 0.05 15.64
N GLN A 80 3.96 0.04 15.73
CA GLN A 80 4.76 -0.95 15.01
C GLN A 80 4.50 -2.37 15.51
N ALA A 81 4.40 -2.56 16.83
CA ALA A 81 4.09 -3.86 17.41
C ALA A 81 2.69 -4.37 17.02
N GLU A 82 1.69 -3.48 16.98
CA GLU A 82 0.34 -3.80 16.52
C GLU A 82 0.33 -4.20 15.03
N SER A 83 1.06 -3.47 14.19
CA SER A 83 1.07 -3.65 12.74
C SER A 83 1.84 -4.88 12.28
N LEU A 84 3.02 -5.13 12.86
CA LEU A 84 3.92 -6.20 12.42
C LEU A 84 3.69 -7.52 13.17
N GLY A 85 3.04 -7.46 14.34
CA GLY A 85 2.72 -8.64 15.12
C GLY A 85 3.90 -9.23 15.91
N PRO A 86 3.69 -10.38 16.56
CA PRO A 86 4.64 -10.95 17.53
C PRO A 86 5.86 -11.65 16.89
N ASP A 87 5.83 -11.88 15.59
CA ASP A 87 6.92 -12.58 14.89
C ASP A 87 8.10 -11.66 14.55
N PHE A 88 7.94 -10.35 14.79
CA PHE A 88 8.97 -9.35 14.55
C PHE A 88 9.66 -8.95 15.86
N GLU A 89 10.98 -9.04 15.87
CA GLU A 89 11.84 -8.54 16.95
C GLU A 89 12.37 -7.15 16.60
N PHE A 90 12.09 -6.18 17.47
CA PHE A 90 12.58 -4.80 17.29
C PHE A 90 13.97 -4.67 17.92
N MET A 91 14.94 -4.26 17.09
CA MET A 91 16.30 -4.01 17.52
C MET A 91 16.41 -2.72 18.33
N GLU A 92 17.43 -2.62 19.19
CA GLU A 92 17.77 -1.39 19.92
C GLU A 92 17.91 -0.20 18.97
N GLY A 93 17.30 0.93 19.30
CA GLY A 93 17.29 2.15 18.50
C GLY A 93 16.08 2.26 17.56
N TYR A 94 15.30 1.19 17.36
CA TYR A 94 14.11 1.23 16.50
C TYR A 94 13.02 2.16 17.03
N GLU A 95 13.00 2.40 18.35
CA GLU A 95 12.07 3.32 19.01
C GLU A 95 12.19 4.76 18.51
N THR A 96 13.34 5.14 17.94
CA THR A 96 13.58 6.49 17.41
C THR A 96 13.42 6.57 15.88
N PHE A 97 13.09 5.46 15.23
CA PHE A 97 13.09 5.36 13.76
C PHE A 97 12.04 6.25 13.08
N TRP A 98 11.00 6.69 13.80
CA TRP A 98 10.06 7.69 13.30
C TRP A 98 10.74 8.98 12.84
N ALA A 99 11.87 9.36 13.44
CA ALA A 99 12.63 10.55 13.07
C ALA A 99 13.31 10.44 11.69
N TYR A 100 13.48 9.23 11.18
CA TYR A 100 14.02 8.97 9.84
C TYR A 100 12.98 9.21 8.72
N ILE A 101 11.69 9.22 9.04
CA ILE A 101 10.61 9.30 8.06
C ILE A 101 10.33 10.79 7.72
N PRO A 102 10.80 11.30 6.56
CA PRO A 102 10.69 12.73 6.25
C PRO A 102 9.24 13.19 6.03
N HIS A 103 8.34 12.28 5.70
CA HIS A 103 6.92 12.57 5.46
C HIS A 103 6.25 13.17 6.70
N PHE A 104 6.59 12.71 7.90
CA PHE A 104 5.99 13.22 9.14
C PHE A 104 6.25 14.70 9.39
N VAL A 105 7.28 15.26 8.76
CA VAL A 105 7.66 16.68 8.87
C VAL A 105 7.30 17.47 7.63
N HIS A 106 7.61 16.94 6.44
CA HIS A 106 7.50 17.68 5.18
C HIS A 106 6.18 17.49 4.44
N SER A 107 5.49 16.38 4.69
CA SER A 107 4.23 16.02 4.03
C SER A 107 3.29 15.29 4.98
N PRO A 108 2.88 15.93 6.11
CA PRO A 108 2.05 15.27 7.11
C PRO A 108 0.79 14.65 6.51
N PHE A 109 0.43 13.47 7.00
CA PHE A 109 -0.74 12.70 6.57
C PHE A 109 -0.77 12.34 5.08
N TYR A 110 0.40 12.29 4.43
CA TYR A 110 0.49 11.86 3.03
C TYR A 110 0.57 10.33 2.88
N VAL A 111 1.23 9.65 3.82
CA VAL A 111 1.68 8.26 3.67
C VAL A 111 0.57 7.25 3.35
N TYR A 112 -0.68 7.49 3.78
CA TYR A 112 -1.81 6.62 3.40
C TYR A 112 -2.04 6.55 1.88
N ALA A 113 -1.59 7.57 1.13
CA ALA A 113 -1.78 7.62 -0.33
C ALA A 113 -1.03 6.48 -1.04
N TYR A 114 0.06 5.98 -0.47
CA TYR A 114 0.77 4.81 -1.00
C TYR A 114 -0.07 3.54 -0.87
N ALA A 115 -0.60 3.26 0.32
CA ALA A 115 -1.47 2.12 0.54
C ALA A 115 -2.77 2.21 -0.27
N PHE A 116 -3.35 3.42 -0.38
CA PHE A 116 -4.51 3.66 -1.23
C PHE A 116 -4.20 3.37 -2.70
N GLY A 117 -3.06 3.87 -3.19
CA GLY A 117 -2.62 3.67 -4.57
C GLY A 117 -2.40 2.20 -4.92
N ASP A 118 -1.75 1.45 -4.03
CA ASP A 118 -1.53 0.01 -4.21
C ASP A 118 -2.86 -0.77 -4.22
N GLY A 119 -3.73 -0.55 -3.24
CA GLY A 119 -5.05 -1.19 -3.18
C GLY A 119 -5.93 -0.85 -4.39
N LEU A 120 -5.89 0.40 -4.87
CA LEU A 120 -6.57 0.84 -6.10
C LEU A 120 -6.03 0.11 -7.32
N VAL A 121 -4.70 0.04 -7.48
CA VAL A 121 -4.08 -0.61 -8.63
C VAL A 121 -4.39 -2.09 -8.64
N ASN A 122 -4.35 -2.76 -7.49
CA ASN A 122 -4.70 -4.17 -7.40
C ASN A 122 -6.17 -4.42 -7.79
N ALA A 123 -7.10 -3.55 -7.37
CA ALA A 123 -8.49 -3.62 -7.77
C ALA A 123 -8.68 -3.34 -9.27
N LEU A 124 -7.99 -2.34 -9.83
CA LEU A 124 -8.00 -2.05 -11.27
C LEU A 124 -7.41 -3.21 -12.08
N TYR A 125 -6.35 -3.82 -11.59
CA TYR A 125 -5.72 -4.96 -12.26
C TYR A 125 -6.65 -6.19 -12.28
N ALA A 126 -7.35 -6.46 -11.17
CA ALA A 126 -8.37 -7.51 -11.15
C ALA A 126 -9.48 -7.25 -12.19
N VAL A 127 -9.95 -6.00 -12.33
CA VAL A 127 -10.91 -5.62 -13.37
C VAL A 127 -10.29 -5.78 -14.76
N TYR A 128 -9.02 -5.46 -14.96
CA TYR A 128 -8.30 -5.64 -16.22
C TYR A 128 -8.27 -7.12 -16.63
N GLU A 129 -7.95 -8.03 -15.73
CA GLU A 129 -7.92 -9.48 -15.99
C GLU A 129 -9.32 -10.04 -16.33
N GLU A 130 -10.36 -9.52 -15.68
CA GLU A 130 -11.74 -9.92 -15.92
C GLU A 130 -12.35 -9.25 -17.19
N SER A 131 -11.81 -8.11 -17.60
CA SER A 131 -12.35 -7.30 -18.68
C SER A 131 -11.86 -7.77 -20.04
N GLY A 132 -12.78 -7.78 -20.99
CA GLY A 132 -12.42 -7.81 -22.42
C GLY A 132 -11.98 -6.43 -22.93
N ALA A 133 -12.19 -6.17 -24.20
CA ALA A 133 -11.90 -4.90 -24.86
C ALA A 133 -12.58 -3.70 -24.14
N GLY A 134 -11.86 -2.58 -24.06
CA GLY A 134 -12.38 -1.30 -23.58
C GLY A 134 -11.90 -0.89 -22.17
N PHE A 135 -11.06 -1.70 -21.50
CA PHE A 135 -10.42 -1.28 -20.25
C PHE A 135 -9.43 -0.14 -20.49
N GLU A 136 -8.60 -0.27 -21.52
CA GLU A 136 -7.55 0.70 -21.83
C GLU A 136 -8.11 2.11 -22.05
N ASP A 137 -9.21 2.25 -22.79
CA ASP A 137 -9.83 3.54 -23.05
C ASP A 137 -10.27 4.21 -21.74
N LYS A 138 -10.92 3.47 -20.83
CA LYS A 138 -11.32 3.94 -19.52
C LYS A 138 -10.11 4.30 -18.65
N TYR A 139 -9.05 3.50 -18.74
CA TYR A 139 -7.82 3.74 -18.00
C TYR A 139 -7.10 5.01 -18.47
N PHE A 140 -7.02 5.24 -19.78
CA PHE A 140 -6.49 6.49 -20.33
C PHE A 140 -7.34 7.70 -19.95
N GLU A 141 -8.67 7.59 -19.91
CA GLU A 141 -9.53 8.66 -19.40
C GLU A 141 -9.28 8.97 -17.92
N LEU A 142 -9.08 7.94 -17.08
CA LEU A 142 -8.72 8.09 -15.67
C LEU A 142 -7.39 8.83 -15.53
N LEU A 143 -6.36 8.42 -16.27
CA LEU A 143 -5.04 9.07 -16.23
C LEU A 143 -5.12 10.52 -16.74
N ALA A 144 -5.83 10.78 -17.85
CA ALA A 144 -5.99 12.12 -18.42
C ALA A 144 -6.76 13.07 -17.48
N ALA A 145 -7.69 12.55 -16.69
CA ALA A 145 -8.43 13.35 -15.71
C ALA A 145 -7.56 13.77 -14.54
N GLY A 146 -6.54 13.00 -14.19
CA GLY A 146 -5.65 13.28 -13.06
C GLY A 146 -6.41 13.60 -11.78
N GLY A 147 -6.12 14.73 -11.14
CA GLY A 147 -6.78 15.21 -9.92
C GLY A 147 -8.00 16.12 -10.16
N SER A 148 -8.52 16.22 -11.37
CA SER A 148 -9.59 17.15 -11.73
C SER A 148 -10.99 16.74 -11.25
N LYS A 149 -11.19 15.45 -10.91
CA LYS A 149 -12.46 14.90 -10.45
C LYS A 149 -12.28 14.15 -9.14
N HIS A 150 -13.39 13.96 -8.42
CA HIS A 150 -13.40 13.12 -7.23
C HIS A 150 -13.15 11.65 -7.61
N HIS A 151 -12.43 10.91 -6.75
CA HIS A 151 -12.05 9.52 -7.04
C HIS A 151 -13.25 8.63 -7.36
N SER A 152 -14.39 8.78 -6.68
CA SER A 152 -15.59 7.99 -6.95
C SER A 152 -16.10 8.14 -8.39
N ALA A 153 -16.04 9.35 -8.97
CA ALA A 153 -16.43 9.59 -10.35
C ALA A 153 -15.45 8.96 -11.36
N LEU A 154 -14.17 8.85 -10.97
CA LEU A 154 -13.11 8.23 -11.78
C LEU A 154 -13.13 6.70 -11.72
N LEU A 155 -13.57 6.14 -10.61
CA LEU A 155 -13.63 4.68 -10.40
C LEU A 155 -14.94 4.04 -10.89
N ALA A 156 -16.02 4.83 -10.93
CA ALA A 156 -17.33 4.34 -11.37
C ALA A 156 -17.34 3.64 -12.75
N PRO A 157 -16.58 4.09 -13.79
CA PRO A 157 -16.52 3.40 -15.08
C PRO A 157 -15.96 1.97 -15.00
N PHE A 158 -15.20 1.65 -13.95
CA PHE A 158 -14.64 0.32 -13.71
C PHE A 158 -15.53 -0.53 -12.78
N GLY A 159 -16.67 0.01 -12.33
CA GLY A 159 -17.52 -0.65 -11.33
C GLY A 159 -16.91 -0.71 -9.94
N LEU A 160 -15.95 0.19 -9.63
CA LEU A 160 -15.23 0.24 -8.39
C LEU A 160 -15.74 1.37 -7.50
N ASP A 161 -15.88 1.09 -6.21
CA ASP A 161 -16.24 2.06 -5.17
C ASP A 161 -15.32 1.90 -3.97
N ALA A 162 -14.45 2.87 -3.74
CA ALA A 162 -13.50 2.86 -2.62
C ALA A 162 -14.16 2.99 -1.23
N THR A 163 -15.47 3.29 -1.16
CA THR A 163 -16.25 3.28 0.08
C THR A 163 -16.79 1.88 0.42
N ASP A 164 -16.76 0.96 -0.54
CA ASP A 164 -17.14 -0.44 -0.32
C ASP A 164 -15.95 -1.23 0.26
N PRO A 165 -16.09 -1.88 1.41
CA PRO A 165 -15.07 -2.79 1.93
C PRO A 165 -14.63 -3.88 0.94
N GLY A 166 -15.53 -4.34 0.06
CA GLY A 166 -15.24 -5.31 -0.99
C GLY A 166 -14.18 -4.84 -1.99
N PHE A 167 -14.07 -3.54 -2.23
CA PHE A 167 -13.01 -2.96 -3.05
C PHE A 167 -11.61 -3.26 -2.46
N TRP A 168 -11.44 -3.03 -1.16
CA TRP A 168 -10.19 -3.27 -0.46
C TRP A 168 -9.87 -4.76 -0.33
N ALA A 169 -10.91 -5.58 -0.09
CA ALA A 169 -10.76 -7.03 -0.04
C ALA A 169 -10.22 -7.62 -1.35
N LYS A 170 -10.63 -7.08 -2.52
CA LYS A 170 -10.06 -7.47 -3.83
C LYS A 170 -8.55 -7.19 -3.91
N GLY A 171 -8.12 -6.00 -3.50
CA GLY A 171 -6.71 -5.63 -3.49
C GLY A 171 -5.88 -6.53 -2.56
N LEU A 172 -6.35 -6.75 -1.33
CA LEU A 172 -5.70 -7.62 -0.36
C LEU A 172 -5.67 -9.08 -0.80
N GLY A 173 -6.72 -9.56 -1.47
CA GLY A 173 -6.77 -10.92 -2.01
C GLY A 173 -5.69 -11.22 -3.04
N MET A 174 -5.18 -10.22 -3.75
CA MET A 174 -4.02 -10.39 -4.64
C MET A 174 -2.74 -10.67 -3.85
N ILE A 175 -2.53 -9.96 -2.74
CA ILE A 175 -1.37 -10.18 -1.85
C ILE A 175 -1.46 -11.59 -1.25
N GLU A 176 -2.63 -11.94 -0.72
CA GLU A 176 -2.90 -13.27 -0.16
C GLU A 176 -2.61 -14.38 -1.18
N GLY A 177 -3.04 -14.20 -2.44
CA GLY A 177 -2.77 -15.14 -3.51
C GLY A 177 -1.28 -15.32 -3.82
N MET A 178 -0.49 -14.24 -3.78
CA MET A 178 0.98 -14.31 -3.98
C MET A 178 1.66 -14.99 -2.79
N ILE A 179 1.21 -14.75 -1.57
CA ILE A 179 1.72 -15.44 -0.37
C ILE A 179 1.44 -16.94 -0.45
N ALA A 180 0.20 -17.33 -0.79
CA ALA A 180 -0.17 -18.74 -0.95
C ALA A 180 0.66 -19.44 -2.04
N GLU A 181 0.97 -18.73 -3.14
CA GLU A 181 1.85 -19.26 -4.18
C GLU A 181 3.27 -19.48 -3.66
N LEU A 182 3.81 -18.54 -2.87
CA LEU A 182 5.14 -18.67 -2.24
C LEU A 182 5.20 -19.87 -1.28
N GLU A 183 4.19 -20.03 -0.43
CA GLU A 183 4.07 -21.15 0.51
C GLU A 183 4.04 -22.49 -0.21
N ALA A 184 3.38 -22.56 -1.38
CA ALA A 184 3.32 -23.77 -2.19
C ALA A 184 4.66 -24.12 -2.88
N MET A 185 5.63 -23.20 -2.88
CA MET A 185 6.98 -23.40 -3.43
C MET A 185 8.02 -23.87 -2.39
N GLU A 186 7.60 -24.04 -1.13
CA GLU A 186 8.44 -24.61 -0.08
C GLU A 186 8.47 -26.14 -0.15
#